data_6d59feaea302d35a5ea454c32de0833a
#
_entry.id   6d59feaea302d35a5ea454c32de0833a
#
_cell.length_a   1.000
_cell.length_b   1.000
_cell.length_c   1.000
_cell.angle_alpha   90.00
_cell.angle_beta   90.00
_cell.angle_gamma   90.00
#
_symmetry.space_group_name_H-M   'P 1'
#
loop_
_entity.id
_entity.type
_entity.pdbx_description
1 polymer ?
#
loop_
_entity_poly.entity_id
_entity_poly.type
_entity_poly.pdbx_seq_one_letter_code
_entity_poly.pdbx_strand_id
1 'polypeptide(L)'
;MIALTPDLLLRAYAAGIFPMAEDAGDTEVFWVDPEQRGVLPLDRFHLPHRLRRTLRHEPFELRCDSAFAAVVEGCAEARPDRPKTWINDEIVRLYTALFERGHAHSVECWMEGRLVGGLYGVTLGGAFFGESMFSRVTDASKVALAHLVARLKLGGFRLLDTQFVTEHLQQFGAIEISRGQYHRRLAQALTVKAYFPREPIAGAAVVSVLQSSTPMS
;
A
#
# COMPACT_ATOMS: atom_id res chain seq x y z
N MET A 1 -22.41 3.14 19.75
CA MET A 1 -21.15 3.03 18.98
C MET A 1 -21.39 2.11 17.79
N ILE A 2 -21.15 2.55 16.56
CA ILE A 2 -21.27 1.67 15.38
C ILE A 2 -19.99 0.83 15.35
N ALA A 3 -20.13 -0.50 15.48
CA ALA A 3 -19.00 -1.39 15.40
C ALA A 3 -18.35 -1.30 14.01
N LEU A 4 -17.01 -1.16 13.96
CA LEU A 4 -16.24 -1.22 12.73
C LEU A 4 -16.32 -2.64 12.15
N THR A 5 -16.80 -2.73 10.91
CA THR A 5 -16.90 -4.01 10.19
C THR A 5 -16.15 -3.92 8.87
N PRO A 6 -15.67 -5.05 8.32
CA PRO A 6 -15.05 -5.05 6.99
C PRO A 6 -15.94 -4.44 5.90
N ASP A 7 -17.25 -4.66 5.94
CA ASP A 7 -18.19 -4.09 4.96
C ASP A 7 -18.33 -2.57 5.10
N LEU A 8 -18.31 -2.05 6.34
CA LEU A 8 -18.32 -0.61 6.58
C LEU A 8 -17.02 0.01 6.04
N LEU A 9 -15.89 -0.65 6.27
CA LEU A 9 -14.58 -0.19 5.81
C LEU A 9 -14.51 -0.14 4.27
N LEU A 10 -14.99 -1.18 3.58
CA LEU A 10 -15.06 -1.19 2.10
C LEU A 10 -15.99 -0.10 1.56
N ARG A 11 -17.12 0.14 2.22
CA ARG A 11 -18.02 1.26 1.84
C ARG A 11 -17.37 2.62 2.05
N ALA A 12 -16.59 2.79 3.10
CA ALA A 12 -15.84 4.01 3.36
C ALA A 12 -14.79 4.26 2.26
N TYR A 13 -14.00 3.24 1.90
CA TYR A 13 -13.05 3.33 0.78
C TYR A 13 -13.76 3.65 -0.54
N ALA A 14 -14.89 3.02 -0.82
CA ALA A 14 -15.67 3.33 -2.02
C ALA A 14 -16.19 4.77 -2.03
N ALA A 15 -16.46 5.35 -0.87
CA ALA A 15 -16.84 6.75 -0.70
C ALA A 15 -15.66 7.73 -0.68
N GLY A 16 -14.41 7.23 -0.75
CA GLY A 16 -13.20 8.06 -0.75
C GLY A 16 -12.72 8.49 0.63
N ILE A 17 -13.30 7.95 1.71
CA ILE A 17 -12.93 8.23 3.09
C ILE A 17 -12.16 7.05 3.69
N PHE A 18 -11.32 7.32 4.69
CA PHE A 18 -10.55 6.29 5.38
C PHE A 18 -10.56 6.51 6.89
N PRO A 19 -10.38 5.44 7.68
CA PRO A 19 -10.35 5.55 9.14
C PRO A 19 -8.99 6.02 9.63
N MET A 20 -8.98 6.85 10.67
CA MET A 20 -7.80 7.18 11.46
C MET A 20 -8.12 7.12 12.95
N ALA A 21 -7.13 6.73 13.75
CA ALA A 21 -7.09 6.92 15.19
C ALA A 21 -5.93 7.86 15.54
N GLU A 22 -6.05 8.62 16.61
CA GLU A 22 -4.96 9.51 17.05
C GLU A 22 -3.82 8.73 17.70
N ASP A 23 -4.16 7.62 18.40
CA ASP A 23 -3.20 6.74 19.07
C ASP A 23 -3.69 5.28 19.03
N ALA A 24 -2.79 4.31 19.20
CA ALA A 24 -3.14 2.89 19.31
C ALA A 24 -4.02 2.56 20.53
N GLY A 25 -4.01 3.42 21.55
CA GLY A 25 -4.88 3.31 22.73
C GLY A 25 -6.28 3.84 22.52
N ASP A 26 -6.56 4.52 21.41
CA ASP A 26 -7.88 5.08 21.15
C ASP A 26 -8.85 4.01 20.66
N THR A 27 -10.02 3.99 21.29
CA THR A 27 -11.14 3.14 20.88
C THR A 27 -12.03 3.81 19.84
N GLU A 28 -11.81 5.09 19.58
CA GLU A 28 -12.57 5.86 18.61
C GLU A 28 -11.79 6.08 17.32
N VAL A 29 -12.42 5.75 16.21
CA VAL A 29 -11.90 5.97 14.86
C VAL A 29 -12.70 7.08 14.22
N PHE A 30 -12.03 8.08 13.68
CA PHE A 30 -12.66 9.14 12.90
C PHE A 30 -12.41 8.94 11.40
N TRP A 31 -13.36 9.41 10.59
CA TRP A 31 -13.33 9.27 9.15
C TRP A 31 -12.76 10.53 8.50
N VAL A 32 -11.82 10.37 7.60
CA VAL A 32 -11.07 11.46 6.98
C VAL A 32 -11.33 11.51 5.48
N ASP A 33 -11.66 12.71 4.98
CA ASP A 33 -11.69 13.06 3.56
C ASP A 33 -10.93 14.40 3.39
N PRO A 34 -9.60 14.37 3.24
CA PRO A 34 -8.78 15.57 3.24
C PRO A 34 -8.99 16.40 1.98
N GLU A 35 -8.75 17.71 2.05
CA GLU A 35 -8.82 18.62 0.90
C GLU A 35 -7.77 18.30 -0.16
N GLN A 36 -6.59 17.84 0.29
CA GLN A 36 -5.49 17.38 -0.55
C GLN A 36 -5.24 15.90 -0.26
N ARG A 37 -5.38 15.04 -1.28
CA ARG A 37 -5.18 13.60 -1.19
C ARG A 37 -3.87 13.19 -1.81
N GLY A 38 -3.06 12.45 -1.05
CA GLY A 38 -1.83 11.84 -1.54
C GLY A 38 -2.13 10.65 -2.47
N VAL A 39 -1.53 10.65 -3.65
CA VAL A 39 -1.58 9.54 -4.60
C VAL A 39 -0.20 9.30 -5.18
N LEU A 40 0.09 8.04 -5.54
CA LEU A 40 1.29 7.68 -6.25
C LEU A 40 0.93 7.27 -7.69
N PRO A 41 1.20 8.14 -8.69
CA PRO A 41 0.88 7.86 -10.08
C PRO A 41 1.65 6.64 -10.59
N LEU A 42 0.94 5.58 -11.00
CA LEU A 42 1.54 4.31 -11.42
C LEU A 42 2.37 4.44 -12.70
N ASP A 43 1.98 5.33 -13.62
CA ASP A 43 2.64 5.61 -14.89
C ASP A 43 3.86 6.52 -14.76
N ARG A 44 4.00 7.21 -13.63
CA ARG A 44 5.07 8.18 -13.35
C ARG A 44 5.89 7.81 -12.12
N PHE A 45 5.87 6.55 -11.71
CA PHE A 45 6.68 6.09 -10.60
C PHE A 45 8.16 6.39 -10.86
N HIS A 46 8.75 7.22 -10.01
CA HIS A 46 10.18 7.50 -10.07
C HIS A 46 10.96 6.37 -9.40
N LEU A 47 11.80 5.68 -10.17
CA LEU A 47 12.66 4.61 -9.66
C LEU A 47 14.08 5.14 -9.45
N PRO A 48 14.52 5.47 -8.21
CA PRO A 48 15.86 5.96 -7.92
C PRO A 48 16.93 4.96 -8.39
N HIS A 49 18.05 5.48 -8.91
CA HIS A 49 19.14 4.66 -9.46
C HIS A 49 19.67 3.62 -8.47
N ARG A 50 19.80 4.00 -7.18
CA ARG A 50 20.24 3.08 -6.12
C ARG A 50 19.22 1.94 -5.94
N LEU A 51 17.92 2.24 -5.84
CA LEU A 51 16.88 1.23 -5.68
C LEU A 51 16.79 0.30 -6.88
N ARG A 52 16.97 0.83 -8.11
CA ARG A 52 17.06 0.01 -9.33
C ARG A 52 18.18 -1.01 -9.25
N ARG A 53 19.33 -0.64 -8.68
CA ARG A 53 20.45 -1.57 -8.47
C ARG A 53 20.10 -2.62 -7.41
N THR A 54 19.50 -2.22 -6.29
CA THR A 54 19.03 -3.14 -5.24
C THR A 54 18.03 -4.16 -5.78
N LEU A 55 17.05 -3.74 -6.59
CA LEU A 55 16.08 -4.64 -7.22
C LEU A 55 16.76 -5.70 -8.11
N ARG A 56 17.79 -5.31 -8.90
CA ARG A 56 18.52 -6.25 -9.76
C ARG A 56 19.40 -7.23 -9.00
N HIS A 57 19.87 -6.87 -7.79
CA HIS A 57 20.66 -7.74 -6.95
C HIS A 57 19.82 -8.71 -6.10
N GLU A 58 18.51 -8.45 -5.98
CA GLU A 58 17.55 -9.30 -5.28
C GLU A 58 18.02 -9.74 -3.87
N PRO A 59 18.38 -8.78 -2.97
CA PRO A 59 18.86 -9.11 -1.63
C PRO A 59 17.77 -9.71 -0.73
N PHE A 60 16.50 -9.62 -1.15
CA PHE A 60 15.33 -10.10 -0.43
C PHE A 60 14.58 -11.14 -1.26
N GLU A 61 14.08 -12.16 -0.60
CA GLU A 61 13.03 -13.02 -1.15
C GLU A 61 11.70 -12.26 -1.05
N LEU A 62 11.03 -12.07 -2.19
CA LEU A 62 9.76 -11.35 -2.27
C LEU A 62 8.60 -12.33 -2.25
N ARG A 63 7.70 -12.15 -1.28
CA ARG A 63 6.46 -12.91 -1.17
C ARG A 63 5.27 -11.96 -1.16
N CYS A 64 4.09 -12.49 -1.49
CA CYS A 64 2.82 -11.77 -1.37
C CYS A 64 1.84 -12.64 -0.61
N ASP A 65 1.11 -12.02 0.31
CA ASP A 65 0.00 -12.65 1.03
C ASP A 65 0.41 -13.93 1.81
N SER A 66 1.70 -14.10 2.13
CA SER A 66 2.19 -15.28 2.85
C SER A 66 2.18 -15.12 4.37
N ALA A 67 2.28 -13.87 4.85
CA ALA A 67 2.33 -13.54 6.26
C ALA A 67 1.64 -12.18 6.54
N PHE A 68 0.42 -12.00 6.02
CA PHE A 68 -0.31 -10.72 6.08
C PHE A 68 -0.39 -10.15 7.50
N ALA A 69 -0.82 -10.95 8.49
CA ALA A 69 -0.92 -10.50 9.88
C ALA A 69 0.43 -10.01 10.43
N ALA A 70 1.52 -10.73 10.15
CA ALA A 70 2.87 -10.33 10.57
C ALA A 70 3.34 -9.02 9.90
N VAL A 71 2.88 -8.73 8.68
CA VAL A 71 3.13 -7.44 8.04
C VAL A 71 2.39 -6.33 8.75
N VAL A 72 1.11 -6.50 9.08
CA VAL A 72 0.32 -5.51 9.83
C VAL A 72 0.93 -5.25 11.20
N GLU A 73 1.32 -6.32 11.93
CA GLU A 73 2.03 -6.22 13.21
C GLU A 73 3.35 -5.47 13.07
N GLY A 74 4.16 -5.78 12.04
CA GLY A 74 5.40 -5.06 11.75
C GLY A 74 5.18 -3.57 11.45
N CYS A 75 4.06 -3.22 10.85
CA CYS A 75 3.64 -1.83 10.65
C CYS A 75 3.19 -1.15 11.96
N ALA A 76 2.66 -1.91 12.92
CA ALA A 76 2.22 -1.43 14.22
C ALA A 76 3.39 -1.22 15.21
N GLU A 77 4.56 -1.81 14.97
CA GLU A 77 5.72 -1.66 15.85
C GLU A 77 6.10 -0.19 16.07
N ALA A 78 6.23 0.21 17.33
CA ALA A 78 6.80 1.50 17.70
C ALA A 78 8.28 1.55 17.31
N ARG A 79 8.73 2.69 16.79
CA ARG A 79 10.11 2.92 16.38
C ARG A 79 10.61 4.25 16.89
N PRO A 80 11.93 4.47 16.98
CA PRO A 80 12.49 5.75 17.41
C PRO A 80 12.00 6.95 16.57
N ASP A 81 11.83 6.76 15.27
CA ASP A 81 11.31 7.75 14.32
C ASP A 81 9.78 7.82 14.26
N ARG A 82 9.10 6.81 14.81
CA ARG A 82 7.64 6.74 14.93
C ARG A 82 7.24 6.05 16.24
N PRO A 83 7.29 6.77 17.38
CA PRO A 83 7.01 6.20 18.71
C PRO A 83 5.54 5.84 18.93
N LYS A 84 4.63 6.43 18.14
CA LYS A 84 3.19 6.18 18.18
C LYS A 84 2.72 5.52 16.89
N THR A 85 1.71 4.66 17.01
CA THR A 85 1.02 4.04 15.87
C THR A 85 -0.49 4.18 16.06
N TRP A 86 -1.22 4.27 14.96
CA TRP A 86 -2.69 4.22 14.95
C TRP A 86 -3.22 2.79 14.82
N ILE A 87 -2.34 1.81 14.57
CA ILE A 87 -2.69 0.41 14.37
C ILE A 87 -2.82 -0.25 15.74
N ASN A 88 -4.06 -0.55 16.15
CA ASN A 88 -4.41 -1.29 17.35
C ASN A 88 -4.92 -2.70 16.99
N ASP A 89 -5.24 -3.51 17.99
CA ASP A 89 -5.71 -4.90 17.81
C ASP A 89 -7.00 -4.98 16.96
N GLU A 90 -7.90 -3.99 17.09
CA GLU A 90 -9.12 -3.95 16.27
C GLU A 90 -8.81 -3.69 14.79
N ILE A 91 -7.88 -2.79 14.51
CA ILE A 91 -7.39 -2.54 13.15
C ILE A 91 -6.74 -3.79 12.57
N VAL A 92 -5.86 -4.46 13.34
CA VAL A 92 -5.26 -5.74 12.90
C VAL A 92 -6.34 -6.75 12.53
N ARG A 93 -7.33 -6.93 13.41
CA ARG A 93 -8.46 -7.85 13.18
C ARG A 93 -9.27 -7.49 11.92
N LEU A 94 -9.58 -6.21 11.72
CA LEU A 94 -10.37 -5.73 10.59
C LEU A 94 -9.65 -5.96 9.26
N TYR A 95 -8.37 -5.59 9.16
CA TYR A 95 -7.61 -5.78 7.93
C TYR A 95 -7.31 -7.25 7.65
N THR A 96 -7.12 -8.07 8.69
CA THR A 96 -7.03 -9.53 8.54
C THR A 96 -8.33 -10.10 7.98
N ALA A 97 -9.50 -9.65 8.46
CA ALA A 97 -10.77 -10.07 7.91
C ALA A 97 -10.99 -9.60 6.46
N LEU A 98 -10.46 -8.43 6.05
CA LEU A 98 -10.44 -8.01 4.65
C LEU A 98 -9.53 -8.88 3.80
N PHE A 99 -8.38 -9.27 4.34
CA PHE A 99 -7.45 -10.20 3.70
C PHE A 99 -8.10 -11.57 3.43
N GLU A 100 -8.75 -12.15 4.42
CA GLU A 100 -9.48 -13.43 4.30
C GLU A 100 -10.60 -13.39 3.25
N ARG A 101 -11.17 -12.20 3.00
CA ARG A 101 -12.16 -11.95 1.95
C ARG A 101 -11.56 -11.61 0.58
N GLY A 102 -10.22 -11.56 0.47
CA GLY A 102 -9.52 -11.22 -0.77
C GLY A 102 -9.52 -9.73 -1.12
N HIS A 103 -9.80 -8.85 -0.15
CA HIS A 103 -9.80 -7.40 -0.32
C HIS A 103 -8.56 -6.70 0.23
N ALA A 104 -7.68 -7.40 0.92
CA ALA A 104 -6.41 -6.83 1.37
C ALA A 104 -5.25 -7.71 0.92
N HIS A 105 -4.09 -7.09 0.70
CA HIS A 105 -2.88 -7.75 0.21
C HIS A 105 -1.64 -7.19 0.89
N SER A 106 -0.62 -8.04 1.03
CA SER A 106 0.72 -7.67 1.47
C SER A 106 1.78 -7.92 0.40
N VAL A 107 2.84 -7.12 0.44
CA VAL A 107 4.10 -7.39 -0.26
C VAL A 107 5.19 -7.45 0.80
N GLU A 108 5.92 -8.54 0.83
CA GLU A 108 6.80 -8.95 1.90
C GLU A 108 8.24 -9.10 1.42
N CYS A 109 9.18 -8.53 2.19
CA CYS A 109 10.61 -8.72 1.99
C CYS A 109 11.14 -9.66 3.09
N TRP A 110 11.68 -10.80 2.67
CA TRP A 110 12.27 -11.81 3.55
C TRP A 110 13.76 -11.91 3.34
N MET A 111 14.51 -12.10 4.41
CA MET A 111 15.95 -12.34 4.40
C MET A 111 16.27 -13.43 5.42
N GLU A 112 16.94 -14.49 4.99
CA GLU A 112 17.31 -15.62 5.86
C GLU A 112 16.12 -16.20 6.64
N GLY A 113 14.96 -16.31 5.98
CA GLY A 113 13.72 -16.81 6.59
C GLY A 113 13.03 -15.86 7.57
N ARG A 114 13.49 -14.62 7.68
CA ARG A 114 12.90 -13.57 8.55
C ARG A 114 12.21 -12.51 7.72
N LEU A 115 11.04 -12.08 8.15
CA LEU A 115 10.32 -10.94 7.58
C LEU A 115 11.03 -9.65 8.01
N VAL A 116 11.70 -8.97 7.07
CA VAL A 116 12.53 -7.79 7.35
C VAL A 116 11.93 -6.48 6.85
N GLY A 117 10.84 -6.53 6.12
CA GLY A 117 10.09 -5.36 5.68
C GLY A 117 8.89 -5.76 4.85
N GLY A 118 8.03 -4.81 4.60
CA GLY A 118 6.83 -5.04 3.81
C GLY A 118 5.86 -3.88 3.89
N LEU A 119 4.76 -4.05 3.22
CA LEU A 119 3.62 -3.13 3.20
C LEU A 119 2.33 -3.92 3.04
N TYR A 120 1.22 -3.28 3.39
CA TYR A 120 -0.11 -3.82 3.11
C TYR A 120 -1.06 -2.72 2.64
N GLY A 121 -2.16 -3.15 2.06
CA GLY A 121 -3.23 -2.26 1.62
C GLY A 121 -4.47 -3.01 1.19
N VAL A 122 -5.49 -2.24 0.80
CA VAL A 122 -6.81 -2.72 0.42
C VAL A 122 -7.04 -2.56 -1.07
N THR A 123 -7.71 -3.50 -1.69
CA THR A 123 -8.10 -3.45 -3.10
C THR A 123 -9.61 -3.32 -3.25
N LEU A 124 -10.04 -2.43 -4.15
CA LEU A 124 -11.43 -2.30 -4.53
C LEU A 124 -11.51 -1.86 -6.00
N GLY A 125 -12.04 -2.72 -6.87
CA GLY A 125 -11.96 -2.49 -8.31
C GLY A 125 -10.51 -2.33 -8.77
N GLY A 126 -10.21 -1.29 -9.51
CA GLY A 126 -8.85 -0.91 -9.94
C GLY A 126 -8.17 0.10 -9.01
N ALA A 127 -8.63 0.27 -7.77
CA ALA A 127 -7.98 1.08 -6.76
C ALA A 127 -7.25 0.20 -5.74
N PHE A 128 -6.04 0.63 -5.36
CA PHE A 128 -5.28 0.10 -4.23
C PHE A 128 -5.08 1.22 -3.21
N PHE A 129 -5.47 0.99 -1.97
CA PHE A 129 -5.32 1.90 -0.84
C PHE A 129 -4.14 1.39 -0.01
N GLY A 130 -3.00 2.08 -0.10
CA GLY A 130 -1.80 1.75 0.66
C GLY A 130 -1.96 2.22 2.10
N GLU A 131 -1.91 1.30 3.05
CA GLU A 131 -2.18 1.61 4.46
C GLU A 131 -0.90 1.94 5.23
N SER A 132 0.04 1.03 5.25
CA SER A 132 1.27 1.22 6.01
C SER A 132 2.40 0.36 5.46
N MET A 133 3.63 0.72 5.84
CA MET A 133 4.83 -0.04 5.51
C MET A 133 5.83 -0.01 6.66
N PHE A 134 6.69 -1.02 6.71
CA PHE A 134 7.78 -1.08 7.67
C PHE A 134 9.07 -1.59 7.04
N SER A 135 10.20 -1.30 7.68
CA SER A 135 11.52 -1.73 7.23
C SER A 135 12.41 -1.98 8.43
N ARG A 136 12.87 -3.20 8.62
CA ARG A 136 13.87 -3.58 9.64
C ARG A 136 15.28 -3.63 9.05
N VAL A 137 15.37 -3.75 7.74
CA VAL A 137 16.62 -3.76 6.96
C VAL A 137 16.53 -2.64 5.92
N THR A 138 17.64 -1.98 5.66
CA THR A 138 17.73 -0.87 4.69
C THR A 138 17.12 -1.25 3.35
N ASP A 139 16.30 -0.36 2.81
CA ASP A 139 15.61 -0.45 1.52
C ASP A 139 14.49 -1.51 1.43
N ALA A 140 14.21 -2.34 2.47
CA ALA A 140 13.19 -3.39 2.38
C ALA A 140 11.80 -2.82 2.04
N SER A 141 11.33 -1.77 2.72
CA SER A 141 10.03 -1.14 2.39
C SER A 141 10.00 -0.50 1.00
N LYS A 142 11.15 0.04 0.53
CA LYS A 142 11.25 0.62 -0.82
C LYS A 142 11.21 -0.45 -1.90
N VAL A 143 11.83 -1.60 -1.66
CA VAL A 143 11.77 -2.77 -2.55
C VAL A 143 10.34 -3.29 -2.59
N ALA A 144 9.67 -3.44 -1.43
CA ALA A 144 8.26 -3.81 -1.36
C ALA A 144 7.36 -2.85 -2.14
N LEU A 145 7.57 -1.53 -2.01
CA LEU A 145 6.82 -0.52 -2.75
C LEU A 145 7.03 -0.60 -4.26
N ALA A 146 8.27 -0.80 -4.73
CA ALA A 146 8.57 -0.98 -6.14
C ALA A 146 7.89 -2.23 -6.72
N HIS A 147 7.90 -3.34 -5.97
CA HIS A 147 7.18 -4.57 -6.34
C HIS A 147 5.66 -4.36 -6.32
N LEU A 148 5.11 -3.62 -5.34
CA LEU A 148 3.69 -3.26 -5.34
C LEU A 148 3.32 -2.52 -6.62
N VAL A 149 4.03 -1.42 -6.95
CA VAL A 149 3.70 -0.62 -8.14
C VAL A 149 3.79 -1.44 -9.43
N ALA A 150 4.81 -2.29 -9.57
CA ALA A 150 4.91 -3.19 -10.71
C ALA A 150 3.71 -4.15 -10.80
N ARG A 151 3.30 -4.75 -9.67
CA ARG A 151 2.12 -5.63 -9.59
C ARG A 151 0.83 -4.90 -9.94
N LEU A 152 0.65 -3.68 -9.44
CA LEU A 152 -0.52 -2.87 -9.74
C LEU A 152 -0.60 -2.53 -11.23
N LYS A 153 0.54 -2.19 -11.88
CA LYS A 153 0.59 -1.96 -13.33
C LYS A 153 0.21 -3.23 -14.11
N LEU A 154 0.81 -4.38 -13.74
CA LEU A 154 0.53 -5.67 -14.40
C LEU A 154 -0.91 -6.13 -14.19
N GLY A 155 -1.48 -5.88 -13.01
CA GLY A 155 -2.84 -6.26 -12.65
C GLY A 155 -3.93 -5.31 -13.15
N GLY A 156 -3.57 -4.24 -13.86
CA GLY A 156 -4.51 -3.30 -14.48
C GLY A 156 -5.12 -2.27 -13.52
N PHE A 157 -4.51 -2.06 -12.36
CA PHE A 157 -4.93 -1.00 -11.42
C PHE A 157 -4.74 0.40 -12.03
N ARG A 158 -5.55 1.35 -11.58
CA ARG A 158 -5.57 2.74 -12.07
C ARG A 158 -5.26 3.78 -11.01
N LEU A 159 -5.41 3.44 -9.74
CA LEU A 159 -5.22 4.34 -8.61
C LEU A 159 -4.40 3.64 -7.52
N LEU A 160 -3.32 4.27 -7.08
CA LEU A 160 -2.64 3.96 -5.82
C LEU A 160 -2.80 5.17 -4.91
N ASP A 161 -3.68 5.02 -3.93
CA ASP A 161 -3.97 5.98 -2.88
C ASP A 161 -2.95 5.81 -1.74
N THR A 162 -2.38 6.90 -1.29
CA THR A 162 -1.43 6.93 -0.16
C THR A 162 -1.91 7.83 0.97
N GLN A 163 -3.17 8.26 0.93
CA GLN A 163 -3.86 9.19 1.84
C GLN A 163 -3.15 10.54 1.93
N PHE A 164 -1.91 10.54 2.41
CA PHE A 164 -1.05 11.72 2.54
C PHE A 164 0.28 11.51 1.81
N VAL A 165 0.93 12.61 1.45
CA VAL A 165 2.26 12.58 0.86
C VAL A 165 3.29 12.81 1.95
N THR A 166 4.18 11.84 2.14
CA THR A 166 5.34 11.93 3.04
C THR A 166 6.62 12.17 2.24
N GLU A 167 7.67 12.69 2.88
CA GLU A 167 8.99 12.84 2.24
C GLU A 167 9.49 11.51 1.64
N HIS A 168 9.18 10.39 2.33
CA HIS A 168 9.51 9.06 1.84
C HIS A 168 8.82 8.74 0.50
N LEU A 169 7.56 9.12 0.32
CA LEU A 169 6.79 8.84 -0.89
C LEU A 169 7.08 9.87 -2.00
N GLN A 170 7.45 11.10 -1.66
CA GLN A 170 7.82 12.13 -2.64
C GLN A 170 8.99 11.69 -3.53
N GLN A 171 9.99 10.99 -2.97
CA GLN A 171 11.13 10.49 -3.74
C GLN A 171 10.72 9.50 -4.87
N PHE A 172 9.53 8.91 -4.79
CA PHE A 172 8.96 7.99 -5.78
C PHE A 172 7.94 8.66 -6.71
N GLY A 173 7.72 9.96 -6.56
CA GLY A 173 6.82 10.73 -7.40
C GLY A 173 5.38 10.82 -6.87
N ALA A 174 5.16 10.59 -5.57
CA ALA A 174 3.86 10.85 -4.94
C ALA A 174 3.52 12.35 -5.05
N ILE A 175 2.25 12.62 -5.32
CA ILE A 175 1.71 13.98 -5.49
C ILE A 175 0.43 14.13 -4.68
N GLU A 176 0.13 15.37 -4.31
CA GLU A 176 -1.18 15.74 -3.80
C GLU A 176 -2.10 16.15 -4.95
N ILE A 177 -3.33 15.73 -4.87
CA ILE A 177 -4.42 16.14 -5.76
C ILE A 177 -5.60 16.62 -4.94
N SER A 178 -6.40 17.54 -5.51
CA SER A 178 -7.59 18.02 -4.80
C SER A 178 -8.60 16.90 -4.56
N ARG A 179 -9.38 17.00 -3.47
CA ARG A 179 -10.46 16.06 -3.14
C ARG A 179 -11.34 15.74 -4.36
N GLY A 180 -11.76 16.77 -5.10
CA GLY A 180 -12.59 16.57 -6.28
C GLY A 180 -11.90 15.82 -7.41
N GLN A 181 -10.58 15.98 -7.60
CA GLN A 181 -9.80 15.18 -8.55
C GLN A 181 -9.66 13.74 -8.07
N TYR A 182 -9.42 13.53 -6.79
CA TYR A 182 -9.34 12.22 -6.18
C TYR A 182 -10.64 11.43 -6.36
N HIS A 183 -11.79 12.00 -5.98
CA HIS A 183 -13.09 11.33 -6.11
C HIS A 183 -13.41 10.94 -7.57
N ARG A 184 -13.07 11.78 -8.55
CA ARG A 184 -13.21 11.42 -9.98
C ARG A 184 -12.34 10.23 -10.36
N ARG A 185 -11.06 10.22 -9.95
CA ARG A 185 -10.14 9.10 -10.22
C ARG A 185 -10.59 7.82 -9.53
N LEU A 186 -11.05 7.92 -8.28
CA LEU A 186 -11.58 6.79 -7.53
C LEU A 186 -12.81 6.20 -8.22
N ALA A 187 -13.79 7.01 -8.59
CA ALA A 187 -14.98 6.56 -9.29
C ALA A 187 -14.65 5.80 -10.58
N GLN A 188 -13.67 6.29 -11.35
CA GLN A 188 -13.18 5.59 -12.54
C GLN A 188 -12.48 4.27 -12.17
N ALA A 189 -11.61 4.27 -11.19
CA ALA A 189 -10.88 3.08 -10.76
C ALA A 189 -11.82 1.98 -10.25
N LEU A 190 -12.88 2.33 -9.53
CA LEU A 190 -13.85 1.36 -9.01
C LEU A 190 -14.59 0.58 -10.10
N THR A 191 -14.69 1.10 -11.32
CA THR A 191 -15.32 0.38 -12.44
C THR A 191 -14.38 -0.61 -13.14
N VAL A 192 -13.09 -0.58 -12.84
CA VAL A 192 -12.08 -1.42 -13.50
C VAL A 192 -12.02 -2.78 -12.81
N LYS A 193 -12.03 -3.85 -13.61
CA LYS A 193 -11.73 -5.20 -13.14
C LYS A 193 -10.23 -5.40 -13.12
N ALA A 194 -9.60 -5.15 -11.97
CA ALA A 194 -8.19 -5.42 -11.74
C ALA A 194 -8.02 -6.68 -10.89
N TYR A 195 -6.85 -7.30 -10.96
CA TYR A 195 -6.47 -8.41 -10.08
C TYR A 195 -5.08 -8.16 -9.49
N PHE A 196 -4.84 -8.64 -8.28
CA PHE A 196 -3.54 -8.50 -7.63
C PHE A 196 -2.66 -9.73 -7.94
N PRO A 197 -1.60 -9.59 -8.79
CA PRO A 197 -0.70 -10.70 -9.11
C PRO A 197 0.10 -11.12 -7.88
N ARG A 198 0.05 -12.39 -7.49
CA ARG A 198 0.77 -12.94 -6.33
C ARG A 198 2.04 -13.70 -6.71
N GLU A 199 2.15 -14.09 -7.97
CA GLU A 199 3.27 -14.86 -8.49
C GLU A 199 4.60 -14.14 -8.29
N PRO A 200 5.70 -14.86 -8.11
CA PRO A 200 7.03 -14.27 -8.05
C PRO A 200 7.34 -13.44 -9.31
N ILE A 201 7.89 -12.26 -9.11
CA ILE A 201 8.36 -11.39 -10.19
C ILE A 201 9.84 -11.08 -9.92
N ALA A 202 10.70 -11.43 -10.85
CA ALA A 202 12.13 -11.13 -10.75
C ALA A 202 12.39 -9.61 -10.72
N GLY A 203 13.36 -9.16 -9.95
CA GLY A 203 13.67 -7.74 -9.79
C GLY A 203 14.02 -7.05 -11.10
N ALA A 204 14.66 -7.75 -12.04
CA ALA A 204 14.91 -7.22 -13.38
C ALA A 204 13.60 -6.96 -14.16
N ALA A 205 12.59 -7.83 -14.02
CA ALA A 205 11.27 -7.64 -14.63
C ALA A 205 10.52 -6.48 -13.97
N VAL A 206 10.60 -6.34 -12.64
CA VAL A 206 10.06 -5.17 -11.92
C VAL A 206 10.65 -3.87 -12.48
N VAL A 207 11.97 -3.80 -12.63
CA VAL A 207 12.63 -2.62 -13.21
C VAL A 207 12.10 -2.32 -14.62
N SER A 208 11.94 -3.34 -15.46
CA SER A 208 11.40 -3.20 -16.82
C SER A 208 9.98 -2.63 -16.81
N VAL A 209 9.09 -3.19 -15.99
CA VAL A 209 7.69 -2.74 -15.84
C VAL A 209 7.61 -1.29 -15.35
N LEU A 210 8.46 -0.91 -14.39
CA LEU A 210 8.46 0.45 -13.83
C LEU A 210 9.02 1.49 -14.81
N GLN A 211 9.89 1.09 -15.73
CA GLN A 211 10.47 1.97 -16.75
C GLN A 211 9.67 2.00 -18.05
N SER A 212 8.73 1.07 -18.26
CA SER A 212 7.88 1.08 -19.44
C SER A 212 6.89 2.25 -19.38
N SER A 213 7.01 3.19 -20.32
CA SER A 213 6.08 4.31 -20.53
C SER A 213 4.84 3.86 -21.32
N THR A 214 4.26 2.71 -21.00
CA THR A 214 3.02 2.31 -21.67
C THR A 214 1.88 3.18 -21.14
N PRO A 215 1.28 4.06 -21.97
CA PRO A 215 0.08 4.77 -21.55
C PRO A 215 -0.98 3.72 -21.24
N MET A 216 -1.53 3.78 -20.03
CA MET A 216 -2.69 2.97 -19.68
C MET A 216 -3.88 3.50 -20.48
N SER A 217 -4.23 2.80 -21.55
CA SER A 217 -5.43 3.05 -22.37
C SER A 217 -6.71 2.81 -21.59
#